data_5e9e1b1f06c8d77fcd351208da6e2259
#
_entry.id   5e9e1b1f06c8d77fcd351208da6e2259
#
_cell.length_a   1.000
_cell.length_b   1.000
_cell.length_c   1.000
_cell.angle_alpha   90.00
_cell.angle_beta   90.00
_cell.angle_gamma   90.00
#
_symmetry.space_group_name_H-M   'P 1'
#
loop_
_entity.id
_entity.type
_entity.pdbx_description
1 polymer ?
#
loop_
_entity_poly.entity_id
_entity_poly.type
_entity_poly.pdbx_seq_one_letter_code
_entity_poly.pdbx_strand_id
1 'polypeptide(L)' 'DRAIIEAAARRSEVSRIIGKTRKASGGTKLVYARETAILNEHRDALGQEGVAIANALLQLGRGRLGQ' A
#
# COMPACT_ATOMS: atom_id res chain seq x y z
N ASP A 1 4.72 -4.39 18.82
CA ASP A 1 3.64 -3.90 17.99
C ASP A 1 3.73 -2.43 17.69
N ARG A 2 4.43 -1.71 18.52
CA ARG A 2 4.73 -0.32 18.20
C ARG A 2 5.48 -0.22 16.89
N ALA A 3 6.40 -1.15 16.67
CA ALA A 3 7.18 -1.19 15.44
C ALA A 3 6.29 -1.37 14.21
N ILE A 4 5.27 -2.21 14.34
CA ILE A 4 4.33 -2.44 13.24
C ILE A 4 3.53 -1.17 12.96
N ILE A 5 3.05 -0.51 14.01
CA ILE A 5 2.28 0.71 13.86
C ILE A 5 3.11 1.80 13.19
N GLU A 6 4.33 1.98 13.66
CA GLU A 6 5.21 3.00 13.12
C GLU A 6 5.58 2.72 11.67
N ALA A 7 5.84 1.47 11.35
CA ALA A 7 6.15 1.08 9.97
C ALA A 7 4.96 1.33 9.06
N ALA A 8 3.76 0.97 9.52
CA ALA A 8 2.56 1.19 8.74
C ALA A 8 2.30 2.68 8.49
N ALA A 9 2.51 3.50 9.51
CA ALA A 9 2.32 4.94 9.37
C ALA A 9 3.30 5.54 8.38
N ARG A 10 4.55 5.14 8.47
CA ARG A 10 5.58 5.64 7.57
C ARG A 10 5.30 5.22 6.13
N ARG A 11 4.91 3.97 5.96
CA ARG A 11 4.58 3.44 4.64
C ARG A 11 3.41 4.20 4.02
N SER A 12 2.41 4.51 4.82
CA SER A 12 1.24 5.24 4.35
C SER A 12 1.60 6.63 3.86
N GLU A 13 2.50 7.30 4.58
CA GLU A 13 2.94 8.63 4.22
C GLU A 13 3.69 8.62 2.90
N VAL A 14 4.60 7.67 2.74
CA VAL A 14 5.35 7.52 1.50
C VAL A 14 4.40 7.20 0.35
N SER A 15 3.43 6.33 0.58
CA SER A 15 2.46 5.96 -0.44
C SER A 15 1.63 7.15 -0.91
N ARG A 16 1.26 8.04 0.01
CA ARG A 16 0.50 9.23 -0.37
C ARG A 16 1.31 10.16 -1.26
N ILE A 17 2.58 10.32 -0.94
CA ILE A 17 3.47 11.16 -1.74
C ILE A 17 3.61 10.58 -3.13
N ILE A 18 3.87 9.28 -3.21
CA ILE A 18 4.00 8.60 -4.49
C ILE A 18 2.70 8.69 -5.29
N GLY A 19 1.57 8.52 -4.60
CA GLY A 19 0.27 8.59 -5.24
C GLY A 19 0.00 9.94 -5.90
N LYS A 20 0.39 11.02 -5.23
CA LYS A 20 0.25 12.35 -5.79
C LYS A 20 1.06 12.51 -7.06
N THR A 21 2.29 12.03 -7.03
CA THR A 21 3.17 12.10 -8.18
C THR A 21 2.61 11.28 -9.35
N ARG A 22 2.11 10.10 -9.07
CA ARG A 22 1.56 9.24 -10.10
C ARG A 22 0.30 9.78 -10.72
N LYS A 23 -0.53 10.42 -9.92
CA LYS A 23 -1.73 11.04 -10.42
C LYS A 23 -1.39 12.07 -11.49
N ALA A 24 -0.36 12.84 -11.22
CA ALA A 24 0.10 13.84 -12.15
C ALA A 24 0.60 13.24 -13.46
N SER A 25 1.15 12.02 -13.40
CA SER A 25 1.66 11.35 -14.59
C SER A 25 0.69 10.35 -15.22
N GLY A 26 -0.45 10.08 -14.60
CA GLY A 26 -1.47 9.21 -15.17
C GLY A 26 -1.10 7.73 -15.22
N GLY A 27 -0.30 7.24 -14.31
CA GLY A 27 0.23 5.87 -14.37
C GLY A 27 -0.64 4.82 -13.71
N THR A 28 -1.87 4.61 -14.20
CA THR A 28 -2.80 3.66 -13.59
C THR A 28 -2.32 2.21 -13.66
N LYS A 29 -1.79 1.80 -14.78
CA LYS A 29 -1.33 0.41 -14.95
C LYS A 29 -0.19 0.08 -14.01
N LEU A 30 0.72 1.02 -13.81
CA LEU A 30 1.85 0.82 -12.92
C LEU A 30 1.40 0.66 -11.47
N VAL A 31 0.34 1.39 -11.09
CA VAL A 31 -0.22 1.28 -9.74
C VAL A 31 -0.76 -0.13 -9.52
N TYR A 32 -1.50 -0.65 -10.49
CA TYR A 32 -2.10 -1.97 -10.37
C TYR A 32 -1.03 -3.05 -10.23
N ALA A 33 -0.02 -3.02 -11.09
CA ALA A 33 1.07 -3.99 -11.05
C ALA A 33 1.81 -3.94 -9.72
N ARG A 34 2.06 -2.74 -9.23
CA ARG A 34 2.74 -2.55 -7.96
C ARG A 34 1.93 -3.12 -6.80
N GLU A 35 0.62 -2.90 -6.81
CA GLU A 35 -0.24 -3.41 -5.74
C GLU A 35 -0.28 -4.93 -5.74
N THR A 36 -0.32 -5.53 -6.92
CA THR A 36 -0.29 -6.98 -7.03
C THR A 36 1.01 -7.54 -6.47
N ALA A 37 2.13 -6.90 -6.77
CA ALA A 37 3.42 -7.33 -6.25
C ALA A 37 3.46 -7.24 -4.73
N ILE A 38 2.89 -6.17 -4.17
CA ILE A 38 2.84 -6.00 -2.71
C ILE A 38 2.01 -7.10 -2.06
N LEU A 39 0.87 -7.43 -2.64
CA LEU A 39 0.03 -8.50 -2.13
C LEU A 39 0.76 -9.83 -2.15
N ASN A 40 1.44 -10.14 -3.25
CA ASN A 40 2.17 -11.38 -3.39
C ASN A 40 3.33 -11.46 -2.41
N GLU A 41 4.03 -10.38 -2.21
CA GLU A 41 5.15 -10.32 -1.27
C GLU A 41 4.68 -10.64 0.14
N HIS A 42 3.57 -10.05 0.55
CA HIS A 42 3.04 -10.28 1.89
C HIS A 42 2.51 -11.70 2.04
N ARG A 43 1.88 -12.21 0.98
CA ARG A 43 1.38 -13.59 1.01
C ARG A 43 2.54 -14.58 1.15
N ASP A 44 3.61 -14.36 0.40
CA ASP A 44 4.76 -15.25 0.45
C ASP A 44 5.40 -15.26 1.83
N ALA A 45 5.43 -14.11 2.48
CA ALA A 45 6.06 -13.99 3.79
C ALA A 45 5.16 -14.47 4.93
N LEU A 46 3.86 -14.20 4.86
CA LEU A 46 2.95 -14.37 6.00
C LEU A 46 1.71 -15.22 5.70
N GLY A 47 1.54 -15.68 4.48
CA GLY A 47 0.38 -16.49 4.13
C GLY A 47 -0.87 -15.64 3.91
N GLN A 48 -2.03 -16.24 4.17
CA GLN A 48 -3.32 -15.57 3.94
C GLN A 48 -3.45 -14.28 4.75
N GLU A 49 -2.98 -14.30 5.99
CA GLU A 49 -3.03 -13.11 6.82
C GLU A 49 -2.19 -11.99 6.22
N GLY A 50 -1.13 -12.35 5.52
CA GLY A 50 -0.30 -11.37 4.83
C GLY A 50 -1.07 -10.62 3.77
N VAL A 51 -1.95 -11.31 3.04
CA VAL A 51 -2.78 -10.68 2.03
C VAL A 51 -3.71 -9.65 2.68
N ALA A 52 -4.32 -10.02 3.81
CA ALA A 52 -5.20 -9.10 4.52
C ALA A 52 -4.45 -7.87 5.01
N ILE A 53 -3.26 -8.08 5.54
CA ILE A 53 -2.42 -6.98 6.00
C ILE A 53 -2.07 -6.06 4.83
N ALA A 54 -1.67 -6.64 3.71
CA ALA A 54 -1.30 -5.85 2.53
C ALA A 54 -2.47 -5.03 2.01
N ASN A 55 -3.67 -5.62 1.98
CA ASN A 55 -4.85 -4.88 1.56
C ASN A 55 -5.12 -3.70 2.47
N ALA A 56 -5.00 -3.91 3.78
CA ALA A 56 -5.19 -2.83 4.74
C ALA A 56 -4.15 -1.73 4.55
N LEU A 57 -2.90 -2.12 4.31
CA LEU A 57 -1.83 -1.14 4.10
C LEU A 57 -2.05 -0.34 2.82
N LEU A 58 -2.53 -1.00 1.77
CA LEU A 58 -2.81 -0.31 0.52
C LEU A 58 -3.94 0.69 0.69
N GLN A 59 -5.00 0.32 1.42
CA GLN A 59 -6.09 1.23 1.69
C GLN A 59 -5.64 2.41 2.53
N LEU A 60 -4.83 2.13 3.54
CA LEU A 60 -4.29 3.18 4.40
C LEU A 60 -3.43 4.15 3.60
N GLY A 61 -2.64 3.63 2.66
CA GLY A 61 -1.78 4.45 1.81
C GLY A 61 -2.55 5.34 0.86
N ARG A 62 -3.72 4.88 0.41
CA ARG A 62 -4.60 5.71 -0.42
C ARG A 62 -5.26 6.81 0.39
N GLY A 63 -5.24 6.68 1.70
CA GLY A 63 -5.95 7.59 2.56
C GLY A 63 -7.43 7.36 2.44
N ARG A 64 -8.20 8.36 2.76
CA ARG A 64 -9.65 8.26 2.70
C ARG A 64 -10.17 8.86 1.41
N LEU A 65 -9.71 8.28 0.32
CA LEU A 65 -10.12 8.75 -0.98
C LEU A 65 -11.62 8.59 -1.17
N GLY A 66 -12.21 9.54 -1.81
CA GLY A 66 -13.63 9.54 -1.99
C GLY A 66 -14.39 10.17 -0.84
N GLN A 67 -13.67 10.66 0.11
CA GLN A 67 -14.29 11.28 1.28
C GLN A 67 -13.92 12.73 1.38
#